data_76ed45cd4a5ef550b06f5f950f24330a
#
_entry.id   76ed45cd4a5ef550b06f5f950f24330a
#
_cell.length_a   1.000
_cell.length_b   1.000
_cell.length_c   1.000
_cell.angle_alpha   90.00
_cell.angle_beta   90.00
_cell.angle_gamma   90.00
#
_symmetry.space_group_name_H-M   'P 1'
#
loop_
_entity.id
_entity.type
_entity.pdbx_description
1 polymer ?
#
loop_
_entity_poly.entity_id
_entity_poly.type
_entity_poly.pdbx_seq_one_letter_code
_entity_poly.pdbx_strand_id
1 'polypeptide(L)'
;KHDLPNTTVFDEKRYFTSSDQAFVFGVKGVRFGINICEDTWFEHAPMRARAAGAQVLLVPNGSPYHMNKQHLRYETMRKNVSAQGMALVYANLVGGQDELIFDGDSFVMDAAGTICAQLRHFEEDLQLVEFDGATPVPQPLAAPLTTEAQVYQALVLGVRDYIGKNGFPGVLIGMSGGVDSALTLAIAVDALGADKVRAVMMPSQFTADISWIDSRDMVKRLDVRYDEIPIKQTFDAFRATLADEFAGLAEDATEENIQARIRGTLLMALSNKHGSIVLTTGNKSEMAVGYCTLYGDMAGGFAVIKDIAKTLVYRLCAYRNGISSVIPERILTRGPSAELRADQLDQDSLPPY
;
A
#
# COMPACT_ATOMS: atom_id res chain seq x y z
N LYS A 1 16.63 -24.56 -1.19
CA LYS A 1 16.94 -23.16 -1.37
C LYS A 1 18.43 -22.94 -1.15
N HIS A 2 19.07 -22.17 -2.03
CA HIS A 2 20.52 -21.89 -1.98
C HIS A 2 20.79 -20.60 -1.19
N ASP A 3 20.10 -19.55 -1.53
CA ASP A 3 20.26 -18.22 -0.94
C ASP A 3 19.16 -17.94 0.08
N LEU A 4 19.57 -17.69 1.31
CA LEU A 4 18.68 -17.32 2.42
C LEU A 4 18.89 -15.85 2.74
N PRO A 5 18.01 -14.95 2.25
CA PRO A 5 18.13 -13.53 2.55
C PRO A 5 17.95 -13.27 4.05
N ASN A 6 18.76 -12.36 4.56
CA ASN A 6 18.73 -11.91 5.95
C ASN A 6 18.87 -10.39 5.99
N THR A 7 18.14 -9.74 5.10
CA THR A 7 18.16 -8.28 4.90
C THR A 7 16.74 -7.75 4.75
N THR A 8 16.53 -6.51 5.11
CA THR A 8 15.25 -5.81 5.03
C THR A 8 14.15 -6.54 5.82
N VAL A 9 13.16 -7.12 5.13
CA VAL A 9 12.00 -7.80 5.73
C VAL A 9 12.19 -9.31 5.90
N PHE A 10 13.32 -9.86 5.45
CA PHE A 10 13.56 -11.30 5.49
C PHE A 10 14.59 -11.66 6.57
N ASP A 11 14.28 -12.70 7.37
CA ASP A 11 15.17 -13.34 8.34
C ASP A 11 15.14 -14.88 8.15
N GLU A 12 15.47 -15.33 6.94
CA GLU A 12 15.31 -16.74 6.57
C GLU A 12 16.34 -17.66 7.27
N LYS A 13 17.53 -17.15 7.57
CA LYS A 13 18.57 -17.93 8.27
C LYS A 13 18.14 -18.39 9.66
N ARG A 14 17.14 -17.73 10.25
CA ARG A 14 16.55 -18.11 11.52
C ARG A 14 15.81 -19.45 11.46
N TYR A 15 15.24 -19.76 10.31
CA TYR A 15 14.30 -20.89 10.15
C TYR A 15 14.80 -21.96 9.20
N PHE A 16 15.73 -21.65 8.30
CA PHE A 16 16.14 -22.53 7.20
C PHE A 16 17.66 -22.69 7.13
N THR A 17 18.07 -23.82 6.59
CA THR A 17 19.46 -24.10 6.24
C THR A 17 19.61 -24.10 4.73
N SER A 18 20.64 -23.41 4.22
CA SER A 18 20.95 -23.43 2.78
C SER A 18 21.50 -24.79 2.32
N SER A 19 21.29 -25.10 1.04
CA SER A 19 21.86 -26.26 0.39
C SER A 19 22.40 -25.90 -0.99
N ASP A 20 23.54 -26.42 -1.35
CA ASP A 20 24.14 -26.26 -2.68
C ASP A 20 23.71 -27.32 -3.69
N GLN A 21 22.86 -28.26 -3.29
CA GLN A 21 22.37 -29.32 -4.18
C GLN A 21 21.25 -28.79 -5.09
N ALA A 22 21.45 -28.93 -6.39
CA ALA A 22 20.38 -28.69 -7.37
C ALA A 22 19.32 -29.80 -7.28
N PHE A 23 18.04 -29.42 -7.28
CA PHE A 23 16.95 -30.36 -7.36
C PHE A 23 16.39 -30.35 -8.79
N VAL A 24 16.51 -31.47 -9.49
CA VAL A 24 16.03 -31.66 -10.88
C VAL A 24 15.25 -32.95 -10.97
N PHE A 25 14.09 -32.92 -11.66
CA PHE A 25 13.25 -34.07 -11.90
C PHE A 25 12.72 -34.09 -13.35
N GLY A 26 12.29 -35.27 -13.81
CA GLY A 26 11.81 -35.43 -15.19
C GLY A 26 10.30 -35.64 -15.24
N VAL A 27 9.63 -34.96 -16.19
CA VAL A 27 8.22 -35.19 -16.53
C VAL A 27 8.07 -35.28 -18.04
N LYS A 28 7.56 -36.37 -18.58
CA LYS A 28 7.34 -36.56 -20.03
C LYS A 28 8.56 -36.22 -20.89
N GLY A 29 9.76 -36.58 -20.43
CA GLY A 29 11.01 -36.35 -21.15
C GLY A 29 11.63 -34.96 -20.98
N VAL A 30 10.96 -34.03 -20.31
CA VAL A 30 11.49 -32.68 -19.98
C VAL A 30 12.04 -32.70 -18.56
N ARG A 31 13.19 -32.08 -18.35
CA ARG A 31 13.85 -31.95 -17.05
C ARG A 31 13.56 -30.59 -16.43
N PHE A 32 12.89 -30.58 -15.29
CA PHE A 32 12.54 -29.40 -14.52
C PHE A 32 13.49 -29.26 -13.34
N GLY A 33 14.01 -28.04 -13.14
CA GLY A 33 14.71 -27.64 -11.92
C GLY A 33 13.81 -26.80 -11.03
N ILE A 34 14.10 -26.74 -9.72
CA ILE A 34 13.44 -25.83 -8.78
C ILE A 34 14.49 -24.92 -8.14
N ASN A 35 14.27 -23.60 -8.24
CA ASN A 35 14.90 -22.60 -7.41
C ASN A 35 13.82 -21.80 -6.66
N ILE A 36 14.11 -21.27 -5.47
CA ILE A 36 13.11 -20.60 -4.65
C ILE A 36 13.48 -19.14 -4.48
N CYS A 37 12.67 -18.25 -5.06
CA CYS A 37 12.69 -16.80 -4.86
C CYS A 37 14.11 -16.23 -5.06
N GLU A 38 14.81 -15.86 -3.97
CA GLU A 38 16.13 -15.23 -3.97
C GLU A 38 17.18 -16.00 -4.76
N ASP A 39 17.08 -17.33 -4.83
CA ASP A 39 17.99 -18.19 -5.59
C ASP A 39 18.19 -17.71 -7.03
N THR A 40 17.15 -17.11 -7.67
CA THR A 40 17.21 -16.66 -9.06
C THR A 40 17.68 -15.22 -9.23
N TRP A 41 17.89 -14.49 -8.13
CA TRP A 41 18.47 -13.15 -8.17
C TRP A 41 19.99 -13.17 -8.38
N PHE A 42 20.59 -14.35 -8.22
CA PHE A 42 22.03 -14.60 -8.48
C PHE A 42 22.19 -15.69 -9.55
N GLU A 43 23.36 -15.73 -10.20
CA GLU A 43 23.62 -16.64 -11.32
C GLU A 43 23.89 -18.08 -10.85
N HIS A 44 24.47 -18.26 -9.67
CA HIS A 44 25.02 -19.54 -9.24
C HIS A 44 23.99 -20.66 -9.02
N ALA A 45 22.80 -20.37 -8.51
CA ALA A 45 21.78 -21.38 -8.32
C ALA A 45 21.13 -21.82 -9.66
N PRO A 46 20.74 -20.93 -10.59
CA PRO A 46 20.38 -21.30 -11.95
C PRO A 46 21.47 -22.06 -12.71
N MET A 47 22.73 -21.67 -12.60
CA MET A 47 23.88 -22.39 -13.20
C MET A 47 23.97 -23.82 -12.69
N ARG A 48 23.82 -24.06 -11.39
CA ARG A 48 23.80 -25.41 -10.81
C ARG A 48 22.65 -26.23 -11.31
N ALA A 49 21.44 -25.66 -11.41
CA ALA A 49 20.27 -26.34 -11.96
C ALA A 49 20.52 -26.74 -13.42
N ARG A 50 21.10 -25.85 -14.23
CA ARG A 50 21.47 -26.12 -15.61
C ARG A 50 22.52 -27.24 -15.72
N ALA A 51 23.57 -27.19 -14.91
CA ALA A 51 24.62 -28.23 -14.86
C ALA A 51 24.06 -29.58 -14.46
N ALA A 52 23.05 -29.63 -13.60
CA ALA A 52 22.30 -30.85 -13.25
C ALA A 52 21.32 -31.30 -14.36
N GLY A 53 21.24 -30.57 -15.49
CA GLY A 53 20.47 -30.91 -16.67
C GLY A 53 19.07 -30.33 -16.72
N ALA A 54 18.72 -29.34 -15.91
CA ALA A 54 17.44 -28.65 -16.02
C ALA A 54 17.30 -27.94 -17.39
N GLN A 55 16.10 -28.00 -17.96
CA GLN A 55 15.72 -27.35 -19.21
C GLN A 55 14.68 -26.24 -18.95
N VAL A 56 13.85 -26.43 -17.93
CA VAL A 56 12.85 -25.47 -17.44
C VAL A 56 13.06 -25.27 -15.95
N LEU A 57 13.08 -24.05 -15.49
CA LEU A 57 13.20 -23.72 -14.07
C LEU A 57 11.84 -23.31 -13.51
N LEU A 58 11.41 -23.97 -12.44
CA LEU A 58 10.21 -23.60 -11.68
C LEU A 58 10.64 -22.76 -10.49
N VAL A 59 10.08 -21.57 -10.36
CA VAL A 59 10.50 -20.57 -9.38
C VAL A 59 9.30 -20.08 -8.56
N PRO A 60 8.96 -20.75 -7.43
CA PRO A 60 8.01 -20.21 -6.48
C PRO A 60 8.60 -19.03 -5.70
N ASN A 61 7.80 -17.96 -5.54
CA ASN A 61 8.26 -16.70 -4.99
C ASN A 61 7.29 -16.13 -3.96
N GLY A 62 7.84 -15.51 -2.91
CA GLY A 62 7.21 -14.50 -2.07
C GLY A 62 7.95 -13.17 -2.26
N SER A 63 7.92 -12.63 -3.49
CA SER A 63 8.63 -11.41 -3.86
C SER A 63 7.73 -10.20 -3.63
N PRO A 64 8.02 -9.32 -2.63
CA PRO A 64 7.18 -8.17 -2.34
C PRO A 64 7.15 -7.15 -3.47
N TYR A 65 6.00 -6.49 -3.58
CA TYR A 65 5.79 -5.40 -4.52
C TYR A 65 6.53 -4.12 -4.10
N HIS A 66 7.10 -3.44 -5.06
CA HIS A 66 7.41 -2.03 -5.05
C HIS A 66 7.30 -1.48 -6.47
N MET A 67 7.22 -0.17 -6.63
CA MET A 67 7.16 0.46 -7.96
C MET A 67 8.31 -0.04 -8.86
N ASN A 68 8.00 -0.36 -10.11
CA ASN A 68 8.92 -0.91 -11.13
C ASN A 68 9.47 -2.32 -10.83
N LYS A 69 8.95 -3.04 -9.83
CA LYS A 69 9.46 -4.38 -9.46
C LYS A 69 9.37 -5.38 -10.60
N GLN A 70 8.28 -5.36 -11.37
CA GLN A 70 8.07 -6.34 -12.44
C GLN A 70 9.12 -6.22 -13.56
N HIS A 71 9.47 -5.00 -13.94
CA HIS A 71 10.54 -4.78 -14.91
C HIS A 71 11.88 -5.35 -14.41
N LEU A 72 12.20 -5.10 -13.14
CA LEU A 72 13.41 -5.63 -12.52
C LEU A 72 13.40 -7.17 -12.45
N ARG A 73 12.23 -7.81 -12.20
CA ARG A 73 12.09 -9.27 -12.24
C ARG A 73 12.43 -9.80 -13.64
N TYR A 74 11.87 -9.20 -14.69
CA TYR A 74 12.14 -9.63 -16.07
C TYR A 74 13.62 -9.52 -16.42
N GLU A 75 14.25 -8.40 -16.14
CA GLU A 75 15.69 -8.21 -16.42
C GLU A 75 16.56 -9.21 -15.67
N THR A 76 16.28 -9.40 -14.38
CA THR A 76 17.02 -10.35 -13.55
C THR A 76 16.87 -11.79 -14.06
N MET A 77 15.64 -12.20 -14.42
CA MET A 77 15.40 -13.56 -14.91
C MET A 77 16.04 -13.78 -16.30
N ARG A 78 16.02 -12.78 -17.19
CA ARG A 78 16.76 -12.85 -18.46
C ARG A 78 18.24 -13.06 -18.22
N LYS A 79 18.83 -12.25 -17.34
CA LYS A 79 20.26 -12.32 -17.03
C LYS A 79 20.66 -13.65 -16.40
N ASN A 80 19.92 -14.13 -15.41
CA ASN A 80 20.37 -15.22 -14.56
C ASN A 80 19.84 -16.59 -15.00
N VAL A 81 18.69 -16.66 -15.69
CA VAL A 81 18.04 -17.93 -16.08
C VAL A 81 18.07 -18.14 -17.59
N SER A 82 17.51 -17.21 -18.37
CA SER A 82 17.48 -17.37 -19.83
C SER A 82 18.89 -17.39 -20.45
N ALA A 83 19.82 -16.62 -19.92
CA ALA A 83 21.23 -16.67 -20.34
C ALA A 83 21.90 -18.04 -20.14
N GLN A 84 21.33 -18.91 -19.27
CA GLN A 84 21.74 -20.31 -19.11
C GLN A 84 21.05 -21.25 -20.11
N GLY A 85 20.24 -20.73 -21.03
CA GLY A 85 19.48 -21.53 -22.01
C GLY A 85 18.32 -22.31 -21.39
N MET A 86 17.71 -21.80 -20.32
CA MET A 86 16.54 -22.40 -19.67
C MET A 86 15.32 -21.52 -19.85
N ALA A 87 14.17 -22.13 -20.09
CA ALA A 87 12.88 -21.50 -19.87
C ALA A 87 12.57 -21.44 -18.36
N LEU A 88 11.67 -20.55 -17.93
CA LEU A 88 11.27 -20.49 -16.53
C LEU A 88 9.75 -20.25 -16.36
N VAL A 89 9.23 -20.76 -15.27
CA VAL A 89 7.89 -20.47 -14.74
C VAL A 89 8.09 -19.75 -13.40
N TYR A 90 7.79 -18.46 -13.38
CA TYR A 90 7.87 -17.60 -12.19
C TYR A 90 6.48 -17.49 -11.57
N ALA A 91 6.25 -18.16 -10.44
CA ALA A 91 4.99 -18.11 -9.72
C ALA A 91 5.18 -17.28 -8.44
N ASN A 92 4.48 -16.16 -8.33
CA ASN A 92 4.60 -15.26 -7.20
C ASN A 92 3.33 -15.24 -6.35
N LEU A 93 3.50 -15.01 -5.05
CA LEU A 93 2.43 -14.84 -4.08
C LEU A 93 1.55 -13.64 -4.43
N VAL A 94 0.27 -13.72 -4.10
CA VAL A 94 -0.69 -12.60 -4.13
C VAL A 94 -1.21 -12.37 -2.72
N GLY A 95 -1.31 -11.12 -2.31
CA GLY A 95 -1.95 -10.73 -1.04
C GLY A 95 -1.16 -9.69 -0.26
N GLY A 96 -1.81 -9.17 0.79
CA GLY A 96 -1.19 -8.34 1.82
C GLY A 96 -0.84 -9.20 3.05
N GLN A 97 0.33 -8.97 3.62
CA GLN A 97 0.76 -9.59 4.86
C GLN A 97 1.55 -8.58 5.67
N ASP A 98 1.00 -8.18 6.83
CA ASP A 98 1.52 -7.08 7.64
C ASP A 98 1.69 -5.80 6.78
N GLU A 99 2.90 -5.27 6.67
CA GLU A 99 3.22 -4.12 5.81
C GLU A 99 3.62 -4.50 4.36
N LEU A 100 3.65 -5.78 4.03
CA LEU A 100 4.07 -6.25 2.71
C LEU A 100 2.88 -6.50 1.79
N ILE A 101 3.05 -6.14 0.52
CA ILE A 101 2.11 -6.47 -0.55
C ILE A 101 2.81 -7.37 -1.56
N PHE A 102 2.13 -8.42 -1.97
CA PHE A 102 2.55 -9.33 -3.02
C PHE A 102 1.60 -9.20 -4.21
N ASP A 103 2.15 -8.80 -5.33
CA ASP A 103 1.42 -8.39 -6.52
C ASP A 103 1.03 -9.55 -7.45
N GLY A 104 1.48 -10.78 -7.16
CA GLY A 104 1.38 -11.86 -8.12
C GLY A 104 2.29 -11.60 -9.30
N ASP A 105 1.73 -11.09 -10.38
CA ASP A 105 2.51 -10.79 -11.59
C ASP A 105 3.32 -11.99 -12.08
N SER A 106 2.77 -13.20 -11.88
CA SER A 106 3.39 -14.45 -12.28
C SER A 106 3.54 -14.53 -13.80
N PHE A 107 4.61 -15.11 -14.27
CA PHE A 107 4.89 -15.16 -15.71
C PHE A 107 5.66 -16.40 -16.13
N VAL A 108 5.62 -16.69 -17.42
CA VAL A 108 6.46 -17.71 -18.07
C VAL A 108 7.33 -17.05 -19.12
N MET A 109 8.62 -17.40 -19.12
CA MET A 109 9.61 -16.88 -20.03
C MET A 109 10.31 -18.04 -20.74
N ASP A 110 10.55 -17.92 -22.05
CA ASP A 110 11.32 -18.91 -22.81
C ASP A 110 12.83 -18.78 -22.57
N ALA A 111 13.61 -19.68 -23.16
CA ALA A 111 15.06 -19.67 -23.06
C ALA A 111 15.72 -18.49 -23.79
N ALA A 112 14.99 -17.77 -24.65
CA ALA A 112 15.46 -16.54 -25.32
C ALA A 112 15.17 -15.28 -24.49
N GLY A 113 14.43 -15.42 -23.37
CA GLY A 113 14.03 -14.31 -22.50
C GLY A 113 12.75 -13.60 -22.95
N THR A 114 11.94 -14.23 -23.81
CA THR A 114 10.65 -13.72 -24.24
C THR A 114 9.56 -14.13 -23.25
N ILE A 115 8.70 -13.19 -22.86
CA ILE A 115 7.53 -13.49 -22.01
C ILE A 115 6.50 -14.24 -22.87
N CYS A 116 6.16 -15.46 -22.46
CA CYS A 116 5.21 -16.33 -23.15
C CYS A 116 3.84 -16.38 -22.47
N ALA A 117 3.76 -16.09 -21.18
CA ALA A 117 2.51 -15.97 -20.43
C ALA A 117 2.70 -14.94 -19.31
N GLN A 118 1.64 -14.20 -19.02
CA GLN A 118 1.58 -13.21 -17.92
C GLN A 118 0.22 -13.32 -17.26
N LEU A 119 0.20 -13.63 -15.96
CA LEU A 119 -1.00 -13.71 -15.15
C LEU A 119 -1.42 -12.34 -14.65
N ARG A 120 -2.62 -12.27 -14.03
CA ARG A 120 -3.19 -11.02 -13.54
C ARG A 120 -2.37 -10.41 -12.39
N HIS A 121 -2.51 -9.10 -12.28
CA HIS A 121 -1.88 -8.30 -11.23
C HIS A 121 -2.81 -8.20 -10.02
N PHE A 122 -2.30 -8.35 -8.82
CA PHE A 122 -3.01 -8.17 -7.53
C PHE A 122 -4.25 -9.06 -7.32
N GLU A 123 -4.40 -10.10 -8.13
CA GLU A 123 -5.50 -11.07 -8.05
C GLU A 123 -4.95 -12.50 -8.07
N GLU A 124 -5.63 -13.41 -7.36
CA GLU A 124 -5.36 -14.85 -7.51
C GLU A 124 -5.75 -15.31 -8.91
N ASP A 125 -4.87 -16.06 -9.55
CA ASP A 125 -5.10 -16.56 -10.90
C ASP A 125 -4.53 -17.96 -11.08
N LEU A 126 -5.16 -18.76 -11.95
CA LEU A 126 -4.74 -20.09 -12.34
C LEU A 126 -4.77 -20.21 -13.86
N GLN A 127 -3.60 -20.32 -14.46
CA GLN A 127 -3.46 -20.47 -15.90
C GLN A 127 -2.73 -21.76 -16.27
N LEU A 128 -3.24 -22.48 -17.27
CA LEU A 128 -2.54 -23.62 -17.88
C LEU A 128 -1.58 -23.09 -18.93
N VAL A 129 -0.33 -23.50 -18.86
CA VAL A 129 0.70 -23.16 -19.85
C VAL A 129 1.16 -24.43 -20.55
N GLU A 130 1.00 -24.49 -21.85
CA GLU A 130 1.46 -25.60 -22.67
C GLU A 130 2.94 -25.46 -22.99
N PHE A 131 3.62 -26.61 -23.12
CA PHE A 131 5.02 -26.70 -23.51
C PHE A 131 5.17 -27.69 -24.68
N ASP A 132 5.90 -27.27 -25.70
CA ASP A 132 6.43 -28.18 -26.73
C ASP A 132 7.86 -28.54 -26.33
N GLY A 133 8.05 -29.76 -25.81
CA GLY A 133 9.29 -30.12 -25.12
C GLY A 133 9.58 -29.19 -23.95
N ALA A 134 10.70 -28.47 -23.97
CA ALA A 134 11.08 -27.49 -22.95
C ALA A 134 10.71 -26.04 -23.32
N THR A 135 10.02 -25.81 -24.43
CA THR A 135 9.65 -24.48 -24.95
C THR A 135 8.21 -24.16 -24.58
N PRO A 136 7.94 -23.07 -23.81
CA PRO A 136 6.58 -22.67 -23.52
C PRO A 136 5.88 -22.12 -24.77
N VAL A 137 4.63 -22.51 -24.98
CA VAL A 137 3.79 -22.00 -26.08
C VAL A 137 3.26 -20.62 -25.70
N PRO A 138 3.48 -19.57 -26.53
CA PRO A 138 3.00 -18.22 -26.23
C PRO A 138 1.48 -18.15 -26.07
N GLN A 139 1.05 -17.38 -25.08
CA GLN A 139 -0.35 -17.16 -24.73
C GLN A 139 -0.65 -15.67 -24.66
N PRO A 140 -1.92 -15.24 -24.61
CA PRO A 140 -2.27 -13.85 -24.37
C PRO A 140 -1.66 -13.35 -23.06
N LEU A 141 -1.04 -12.18 -23.10
CA LEU A 141 -0.46 -11.55 -21.93
C LEU A 141 -1.49 -10.66 -21.24
N ALA A 142 -1.46 -10.59 -19.91
CA ALA A 142 -2.20 -9.58 -19.17
C ALA A 142 -1.81 -8.16 -19.62
N ALA A 143 -2.78 -7.27 -19.73
CA ALA A 143 -2.50 -5.89 -20.13
C ALA A 143 -1.64 -5.19 -19.04
N PRO A 144 -0.58 -4.47 -19.44
CA PRO A 144 0.25 -3.76 -18.47
C PRO A 144 -0.55 -2.66 -17.77
N LEU A 145 -0.35 -2.53 -16.47
CA LEU A 145 -0.96 -1.48 -15.66
C LEU A 145 -0.06 -0.23 -15.64
N THR A 146 -0.69 0.96 -15.59
CA THR A 146 0.04 2.19 -15.30
C THR A 146 0.56 2.18 -13.86
N THR A 147 1.52 3.03 -13.54
CA THR A 147 2.06 3.15 -12.16
C THR A 147 0.96 3.46 -11.16
N GLU A 148 0.04 4.38 -11.50
CA GLU A 148 -1.09 4.75 -10.65
C GLU A 148 -2.02 3.55 -10.41
N ALA A 149 -2.33 2.79 -11.45
CA ALA A 149 -3.15 1.59 -11.34
C ALA A 149 -2.50 0.54 -10.41
N GLN A 150 -1.20 0.28 -10.59
CA GLN A 150 -0.45 -0.67 -9.75
C GLN A 150 -0.44 -0.23 -8.29
N VAL A 151 -0.06 1.03 -8.02
CA VAL A 151 0.02 1.54 -6.65
C VAL A 151 -1.36 1.56 -6.00
N TYR A 152 -2.40 2.01 -6.71
CA TYR A 152 -3.75 2.04 -6.18
C TYR A 152 -4.26 0.63 -5.83
N GLN A 153 -4.09 -0.34 -6.71
CA GLN A 153 -4.47 -1.74 -6.47
C GLN A 153 -3.68 -2.36 -5.32
N ALA A 154 -2.38 -2.04 -5.19
CA ALA A 154 -1.57 -2.46 -4.05
C ALA A 154 -2.14 -1.94 -2.72
N LEU A 155 -2.52 -0.66 -2.64
CA LEU A 155 -3.11 -0.06 -1.45
C LEU A 155 -4.47 -0.68 -1.09
N VAL A 156 -5.32 -0.90 -2.10
CA VAL A 156 -6.62 -1.58 -1.94
C VAL A 156 -6.43 -3.00 -1.41
N LEU A 157 -5.50 -3.78 -2.02
CA LEU A 157 -5.17 -5.14 -1.59
C LEU A 157 -4.64 -5.16 -0.15
N GLY A 158 -3.76 -4.23 0.20
CA GLY A 158 -3.19 -4.11 1.55
C GLY A 158 -4.25 -3.87 2.61
N VAL A 159 -5.15 -2.91 2.39
CA VAL A 159 -6.26 -2.62 3.31
C VAL A 159 -7.20 -3.82 3.41
N ARG A 160 -7.62 -4.39 2.28
CA ARG A 160 -8.53 -5.54 2.25
C ARG A 160 -8.01 -6.72 3.06
N ASP A 161 -6.76 -7.08 2.82
CA ASP A 161 -6.15 -8.26 3.43
C ASP A 161 -5.82 -8.02 4.90
N TYR A 162 -5.31 -6.84 5.27
CA TYR A 162 -5.02 -6.53 6.67
C TYR A 162 -6.29 -6.56 7.52
N ILE A 163 -7.34 -5.91 7.06
CA ILE A 163 -8.62 -5.86 7.78
C ILE A 163 -9.26 -7.25 7.84
N GLY A 164 -9.30 -7.97 6.71
CA GLY A 164 -9.92 -9.29 6.63
C GLY A 164 -9.20 -10.36 7.44
N LYS A 165 -7.87 -10.44 7.31
CA LYS A 165 -7.04 -11.44 7.99
C LYS A 165 -6.99 -11.26 9.50
N ASN A 166 -7.08 -10.01 9.98
CA ASN A 166 -7.13 -9.71 11.42
C ASN A 166 -8.56 -9.72 11.99
N GLY A 167 -9.58 -9.93 11.16
CA GLY A 167 -10.96 -10.06 11.61
C GLY A 167 -11.61 -8.78 12.12
N PHE A 168 -11.14 -7.60 11.69
CA PHE A 168 -11.78 -6.34 12.04
C PHE A 168 -13.15 -6.21 11.36
N PRO A 169 -14.19 -5.77 12.10
CA PRO A 169 -15.54 -5.63 11.52
C PRO A 169 -15.66 -4.49 10.51
N GLY A 170 -14.72 -3.54 10.54
CA GLY A 170 -14.69 -2.38 9.65
C GLY A 170 -13.60 -1.39 10.05
N VAL A 171 -13.62 -0.22 9.45
CA VAL A 171 -12.62 0.83 9.63
C VAL A 171 -13.24 2.19 9.97
N LEU A 172 -12.46 3.01 10.67
CA LEU A 172 -12.75 4.40 10.99
C LEU A 172 -11.71 5.30 10.31
N ILE A 173 -12.15 6.41 9.73
CA ILE A 173 -11.28 7.39 9.07
C ILE A 173 -11.65 8.78 9.57
N GLY A 174 -10.65 9.53 10.03
CA GLY A 174 -10.80 10.97 10.29
C GLY A 174 -10.86 11.74 8.96
N MET A 175 -11.99 12.40 8.68
CA MET A 175 -12.15 13.25 7.52
C MET A 175 -11.75 14.67 7.85
N SER A 176 -10.85 15.25 7.05
CA SER A 176 -10.44 16.66 7.15
C SER A 176 -10.96 17.51 5.98
N GLY A 177 -11.48 16.86 4.92
CA GLY A 177 -11.77 17.50 3.64
C GLY A 177 -10.51 17.76 2.78
N GLY A 178 -9.34 17.27 3.22
CA GLY A 178 -8.08 17.28 2.46
C GLY A 178 -7.89 16.04 1.58
N VAL A 179 -6.94 16.14 0.65
CA VAL A 179 -6.67 15.12 -0.38
C VAL A 179 -6.25 13.77 0.21
N ASP A 180 -5.49 13.76 1.32
CA ASP A 180 -4.99 12.53 1.95
C ASP A 180 -6.13 11.72 2.59
N SER A 181 -7.01 12.38 3.36
CA SER A 181 -8.19 11.75 3.93
C SER A 181 -9.15 11.28 2.84
N ALA A 182 -9.28 12.03 1.75
CA ALA A 182 -10.09 11.66 0.60
C ALA A 182 -9.55 10.41 -0.11
N LEU A 183 -8.25 10.35 -0.38
CA LEU A 183 -7.63 9.16 -0.97
C LEU A 183 -7.80 7.93 -0.08
N THR A 184 -7.52 8.08 1.22
CA THR A 184 -7.65 7.00 2.20
C THR A 184 -9.08 6.47 2.27
N LEU A 185 -10.08 7.36 2.25
CA LEU A 185 -11.49 6.98 2.23
C LEU A 185 -11.86 6.21 0.96
N ALA A 186 -11.44 6.70 -0.21
CA ALA A 186 -11.69 6.02 -1.47
C ALA A 186 -11.07 4.61 -1.52
N ILE A 187 -9.82 4.47 -1.09
CA ILE A 187 -9.14 3.17 -0.99
C ILE A 187 -9.88 2.22 -0.03
N ALA A 188 -10.30 2.72 1.13
CA ALA A 188 -11.00 1.91 2.12
C ALA A 188 -12.34 1.38 1.58
N VAL A 189 -13.11 2.22 0.87
CA VAL A 189 -14.38 1.81 0.25
C VAL A 189 -14.14 0.79 -0.87
N ASP A 190 -13.17 1.02 -1.72
CA ASP A 190 -12.83 0.07 -2.80
C ASP A 190 -12.30 -1.27 -2.26
N ALA A 191 -11.66 -1.26 -1.08
CA ALA A 191 -11.15 -2.47 -0.45
C ALA A 191 -12.21 -3.28 0.30
N LEU A 192 -13.15 -2.62 0.98
CA LEU A 192 -14.01 -3.24 2.00
C LEU A 192 -15.50 -3.16 1.69
N GLY A 193 -15.93 -2.24 0.81
CA GLY A 193 -17.32 -1.82 0.64
C GLY A 193 -17.70 -0.71 1.62
N ALA A 194 -18.67 0.11 1.24
CA ALA A 194 -19.11 1.28 2.00
C ALA A 194 -19.68 0.93 3.38
N ASP A 195 -20.31 -0.23 3.52
CA ASP A 195 -20.94 -0.73 4.76
C ASP A 195 -19.93 -0.98 5.90
N LYS A 196 -18.65 -1.21 5.57
CA LYS A 196 -17.57 -1.42 6.55
C LYS A 196 -16.73 -0.19 6.83
N VAL A 197 -17.05 0.94 6.21
CA VAL A 197 -16.29 2.18 6.34
C VAL A 197 -17.12 3.24 7.05
N ARG A 198 -16.53 3.86 8.07
CA ARG A 198 -17.12 4.98 8.79
C ARG A 198 -16.21 6.18 8.74
N ALA A 199 -16.68 7.28 8.18
CA ALA A 199 -15.99 8.56 8.13
C ALA A 199 -16.42 9.44 9.30
N VAL A 200 -15.48 10.07 9.98
CA VAL A 200 -15.73 10.93 11.14
C VAL A 200 -15.06 12.28 10.92
N MET A 201 -15.85 13.33 10.79
CA MET A 201 -15.33 14.71 10.77
C MET A 201 -15.34 15.29 12.17
N MET A 202 -14.23 15.89 12.58
CA MET A 202 -14.04 16.46 13.92
C MET A 202 -13.64 17.93 13.79
N PRO A 203 -14.60 18.80 13.43
CA PRO A 203 -14.30 20.19 13.16
C PRO A 203 -13.95 21.00 14.40
N SER A 204 -13.05 21.97 14.22
CA SER A 204 -12.76 23.03 15.20
C SER A 204 -13.32 24.36 14.68
N GLN A 205 -13.09 25.45 15.44
CA GLN A 205 -13.42 26.81 14.99
C GLN A 205 -12.60 27.28 13.79
N PHE A 206 -11.52 26.57 13.42
CA PHE A 206 -10.64 26.90 12.29
C PHE A 206 -10.99 26.08 11.04
N THR A 207 -11.91 25.12 11.14
CA THR A 207 -12.31 24.31 10.01
C THR A 207 -13.10 25.14 9.00
N ALA A 208 -12.60 25.22 7.79
CA ALA A 208 -13.22 25.99 6.73
C ALA A 208 -14.55 25.35 6.25
N ASP A 209 -15.55 26.16 5.94
CA ASP A 209 -16.85 25.69 5.42
C ASP A 209 -16.71 24.76 4.21
N ILE A 210 -15.74 25.06 3.36
CA ILE A 210 -15.44 24.27 2.16
C ILE A 210 -15.03 22.83 2.52
N SER A 211 -14.32 22.61 3.62
CA SER A 211 -13.93 21.27 4.09
C SER A 211 -15.13 20.44 4.52
N TRP A 212 -16.13 21.08 5.14
CA TRP A 212 -17.40 20.44 5.47
C TRP A 212 -18.18 20.05 4.22
N ILE A 213 -18.31 20.99 3.28
CA ILE A 213 -19.06 20.80 2.04
C ILE A 213 -18.46 19.62 1.25
N ASP A 214 -17.15 19.62 1.08
CA ASP A 214 -16.45 18.60 0.30
C ASP A 214 -16.47 17.22 0.98
N SER A 215 -16.33 17.17 2.30
CA SER A 215 -16.44 15.92 3.05
C SER A 215 -17.85 15.33 2.91
N ARG A 216 -18.89 16.13 3.10
CA ARG A 216 -20.29 15.67 2.96
C ARG A 216 -20.64 15.24 1.53
N ASP A 217 -20.13 15.93 0.52
CA ASP A 217 -20.32 15.54 -0.89
C ASP A 217 -19.63 14.20 -1.17
N MET A 218 -18.39 14.02 -0.73
CA MET A 218 -17.64 12.80 -0.96
C MET A 218 -18.27 11.58 -0.27
N VAL A 219 -18.63 11.68 1.01
CA VAL A 219 -19.26 10.55 1.74
C VAL A 219 -20.60 10.17 1.16
N LYS A 220 -21.36 11.16 0.62
CA LYS A 220 -22.61 10.91 -0.10
C LYS A 220 -22.37 10.17 -1.43
N ARG A 221 -21.34 10.55 -2.19
CA ARG A 221 -21.00 9.87 -3.46
C ARG A 221 -20.55 8.42 -3.23
N LEU A 222 -19.90 8.15 -2.10
CA LEU A 222 -19.41 6.83 -1.72
C LEU A 222 -20.41 6.01 -0.90
N ASP A 223 -21.56 6.59 -0.52
CA ASP A 223 -22.60 5.99 0.33
C ASP A 223 -22.04 5.45 1.68
N VAL A 224 -21.15 6.22 2.30
CA VAL A 224 -20.45 5.85 3.53
C VAL A 224 -21.13 6.44 4.75
N ARG A 225 -21.18 5.70 5.84
CA ARG A 225 -21.61 6.24 7.14
C ARG A 225 -20.71 7.41 7.54
N TYR A 226 -21.37 8.54 7.86
CA TYR A 226 -20.68 9.78 8.21
C TYR A 226 -21.21 10.35 9.54
N ASP A 227 -20.28 10.72 10.43
CA ASP A 227 -20.59 11.38 11.69
C ASP A 227 -19.78 12.67 11.83
N GLU A 228 -20.35 13.67 12.50
CA GLU A 228 -19.70 14.93 12.82
C GLU A 228 -19.60 15.08 14.33
N ILE A 229 -18.38 15.23 14.85
CA ILE A 229 -18.09 15.36 16.29
C ILE A 229 -17.24 16.62 16.50
N PRO A 230 -17.86 17.81 16.71
CA PRO A 230 -17.12 19.05 16.94
C PRO A 230 -16.22 18.98 18.17
N ILE A 231 -14.96 19.42 18.04
CA ILE A 231 -13.96 19.36 19.11
C ILE A 231 -13.86 20.63 19.94
N LYS A 232 -14.57 21.71 19.55
CA LYS A 232 -14.44 23.02 20.18
C LYS A 232 -14.60 22.98 21.72
N GLN A 233 -15.65 22.35 22.21
CA GLN A 233 -15.90 22.28 23.66
C GLN A 233 -14.78 21.55 24.41
N THR A 234 -14.28 20.45 23.86
CA THR A 234 -13.17 19.69 24.44
C THR A 234 -11.87 20.51 24.39
N PHE A 235 -11.61 21.19 23.29
CA PHE A 235 -10.44 22.06 23.16
C PHE A 235 -10.48 23.24 24.16
N ASP A 236 -11.63 23.90 24.31
CA ASP A 236 -11.82 24.97 25.29
C ASP A 236 -11.60 24.46 26.73
N ALA A 237 -12.02 23.22 27.05
CA ALA A 237 -11.79 22.61 28.38
C ALA A 237 -10.28 22.37 28.62
N PHE A 238 -9.53 21.88 27.62
CA PHE A 238 -8.07 21.73 27.74
C PHE A 238 -7.39 23.09 27.97
N ARG A 239 -7.77 24.13 27.22
CA ARG A 239 -7.22 25.48 27.39
C ARG A 239 -7.52 26.04 28.78
N ALA A 240 -8.73 25.86 29.28
CA ALA A 240 -9.11 26.29 30.63
C ALA A 240 -8.31 25.56 31.71
N THR A 241 -8.07 24.26 31.56
CA THR A 241 -7.27 23.46 32.48
C THR A 241 -5.81 23.90 32.54
N LEU A 242 -5.26 24.35 31.42
CA LEU A 242 -3.85 24.74 31.30
C LEU A 242 -3.64 26.27 31.44
N ALA A 243 -4.68 27.05 31.68
CA ALA A 243 -4.64 28.51 31.65
C ALA A 243 -3.58 29.13 32.57
N ASP A 244 -3.43 28.61 33.80
CA ASP A 244 -2.44 29.09 34.75
C ASP A 244 -1.01 28.77 34.32
N GLU A 245 -0.79 27.57 33.75
CA GLU A 245 0.52 27.12 33.29
C GLU A 245 0.97 27.85 32.01
N PHE A 246 0.02 28.29 31.19
CA PHE A 246 0.29 29.03 29.94
C PHE A 246 0.19 30.55 30.10
N ALA A 247 0.01 31.06 31.31
CA ALA A 247 -0.15 32.49 31.57
C ALA A 247 1.05 33.29 31.08
N GLY A 248 0.81 34.27 30.18
CA GLY A 248 1.84 35.12 29.59
C GLY A 248 2.62 34.51 28.42
N LEU A 249 2.32 33.26 28.01
CA LEU A 249 2.88 32.65 26.82
C LEU A 249 1.97 32.89 25.60
N ALA A 250 2.58 33.07 24.44
CA ALA A 250 1.85 33.19 23.18
C ALA A 250 1.40 31.81 22.68
N GLU A 251 0.27 31.76 21.98
CA GLU A 251 -0.17 30.54 21.29
C GLU A 251 0.84 30.13 20.21
N ASP A 252 1.10 28.80 20.09
CA ASP A 252 2.03 28.24 19.12
C ASP A 252 1.56 26.84 18.65
N ALA A 253 2.48 26.00 18.21
CA ALA A 253 2.20 24.62 17.83
C ALA A 253 1.61 23.76 18.96
N THR A 254 1.66 24.20 20.22
CA THR A 254 1.09 23.50 21.36
C THR A 254 -0.43 23.36 21.22
N GLU A 255 -1.11 24.46 20.91
CA GLU A 255 -2.56 24.50 20.73
C GLU A 255 -3.00 23.73 19.48
N GLU A 256 -2.21 23.79 18.39
CA GLU A 256 -2.41 22.96 17.20
C GLU A 256 -2.32 21.47 17.54
N ASN A 257 -1.29 21.07 18.29
CA ASN A 257 -1.06 19.71 18.73
C ASN A 257 -2.14 19.19 19.70
N ILE A 258 -2.70 20.05 20.57
CA ILE A 258 -3.84 19.68 21.43
C ILE A 258 -5.04 19.30 20.56
N GLN A 259 -5.36 20.04 19.51
CA GLN A 259 -6.47 19.71 18.62
C GLN A 259 -6.25 18.36 17.92
N ALA A 260 -5.05 18.11 17.40
CA ALA A 260 -4.70 16.83 16.77
C ALA A 260 -4.85 15.66 17.75
N ARG A 261 -4.39 15.80 19.01
CA ARG A 261 -4.52 14.77 20.04
C ARG A 261 -5.96 14.52 20.48
N ILE A 262 -6.79 15.56 20.57
CA ILE A 262 -8.23 15.42 20.85
C ILE A 262 -8.88 14.56 19.75
N ARG A 263 -8.60 14.84 18.48
CA ARG A 263 -9.11 14.06 17.34
C ARG A 263 -8.65 12.60 17.41
N GLY A 264 -7.36 12.38 17.66
CA GLY A 264 -6.80 11.04 17.83
C GLY A 264 -7.47 10.27 18.96
N THR A 265 -7.68 10.91 20.11
CA THR A 265 -8.36 10.31 21.28
C THR A 265 -9.81 9.93 20.95
N LEU A 266 -10.55 10.79 20.25
CA LEU A 266 -11.94 10.52 19.86
C LEU A 266 -12.03 9.33 18.88
N LEU A 267 -11.16 9.27 17.87
CA LEU A 267 -11.11 8.16 16.94
C LEU A 267 -10.76 6.85 17.66
N MET A 268 -9.78 6.86 18.55
CA MET A 268 -9.42 5.66 19.32
C MET A 268 -10.51 5.23 20.30
N ALA A 269 -11.24 6.16 20.89
CA ALA A 269 -12.41 5.83 21.72
C ALA A 269 -13.53 5.16 20.91
N LEU A 270 -13.82 5.66 19.70
CA LEU A 270 -14.76 5.03 18.79
C LEU A 270 -14.27 3.64 18.34
N SER A 271 -12.98 3.52 18.00
CA SER A 271 -12.33 2.26 17.65
C SER A 271 -12.52 1.21 18.76
N ASN A 272 -12.16 1.54 19.98
CA ASN A 272 -12.28 0.63 21.12
C ASN A 272 -13.73 0.23 21.41
N LYS A 273 -14.66 1.15 21.22
CA LYS A 273 -16.08 0.90 21.50
C LYS A 273 -16.75 0.01 20.45
N HIS A 274 -16.35 0.15 19.18
CA HIS A 274 -16.99 -0.52 18.04
C HIS A 274 -16.18 -1.69 17.49
N GLY A 275 -14.92 -1.85 17.91
CA GLY A 275 -14.03 -2.88 17.42
C GLY A 275 -13.42 -2.60 16.03
N SER A 276 -13.79 -1.48 15.38
CA SER A 276 -13.26 -1.08 14.08
C SER A 276 -11.89 -0.44 14.24
N ILE A 277 -10.97 -0.70 13.32
CA ILE A 277 -9.62 -0.13 13.35
C ILE A 277 -9.60 1.29 12.75
N VAL A 278 -8.75 2.16 13.27
CA VAL A 278 -8.53 3.49 12.67
C VAL A 278 -7.48 3.40 11.56
N LEU A 279 -7.84 3.87 10.35
CA LEU A 279 -6.89 4.10 9.26
C LEU A 279 -6.33 5.52 9.37
N THR A 280 -5.00 5.65 9.42
CA THR A 280 -4.35 6.96 9.40
C THR A 280 -4.18 7.50 7.99
N THR A 281 -4.12 8.80 7.85
CA THR A 281 -4.10 9.51 6.57
C THR A 281 -2.76 10.22 6.30
N GLY A 282 -1.75 10.02 7.16
CA GLY A 282 -0.42 10.61 6.98
C GLY A 282 0.30 10.03 5.76
N ASN A 283 0.83 10.90 4.91
CA ASN A 283 1.57 10.52 3.72
C ASN A 283 3.10 10.52 3.96
N LYS A 284 3.86 9.98 3.01
CA LYS A 284 5.32 9.88 3.10
C LYS A 284 6.02 11.23 3.22
N SER A 285 5.52 12.27 2.54
CA SER A 285 6.14 13.59 2.54
C SER A 285 6.03 14.26 3.92
N GLU A 286 4.87 14.16 4.57
CA GLU A 286 4.65 14.65 5.94
C GLU A 286 5.53 13.91 6.95
N MET A 287 5.58 12.59 6.85
CA MET A 287 6.41 11.75 7.75
C MET A 287 7.90 12.01 7.58
N ALA A 288 8.37 12.25 6.35
CA ALA A 288 9.77 12.48 6.06
C ALA A 288 10.31 13.78 6.66
N VAL A 289 9.47 14.79 6.82
CA VAL A 289 9.84 16.09 7.39
C VAL A 289 9.38 16.29 8.85
N GLY A 290 8.71 15.27 9.41
CA GLY A 290 8.19 15.33 10.78
C GLY A 290 6.95 16.22 10.94
N TYR A 291 6.22 16.51 9.87
CA TYR A 291 4.97 17.26 9.90
C TYR A 291 3.81 16.35 10.33
N CYS A 292 3.87 15.95 11.58
CA CYS A 292 2.88 15.08 12.21
C CYS A 292 2.89 15.27 13.73
N THR A 293 1.77 14.98 14.37
CA THR A 293 1.62 15.08 15.82
C THR A 293 1.58 13.69 16.45
N LEU A 294 2.59 13.39 17.29
CA LEU A 294 2.59 12.16 18.08
C LEU A 294 1.33 12.06 18.95
N TYR A 295 0.69 10.89 18.93
CA TYR A 295 -0.58 10.62 19.62
C TYR A 295 -1.76 11.47 19.12
N GLY A 296 -1.61 12.15 17.99
CA GLY A 296 -2.64 12.95 17.31
C GLY A 296 -3.09 12.33 16.00
N ASP A 297 -2.68 12.94 14.90
CA ASP A 297 -3.00 12.49 13.53
C ASP A 297 -2.36 11.16 13.13
N MET A 298 -1.30 10.74 13.85
CA MET A 298 -0.68 9.42 13.70
C MET A 298 -1.41 8.32 14.48
N ALA A 299 -2.43 8.66 15.29
CA ALA A 299 -3.14 7.68 16.12
C ALA A 299 -4.03 6.78 15.24
N GLY A 300 -3.64 5.52 15.11
CA GLY A 300 -4.38 4.52 14.34
C GLY A 300 -3.64 3.19 14.30
N GLY A 301 -4.27 2.20 13.67
CA GLY A 301 -3.74 0.84 13.60
C GLY A 301 -3.20 0.43 12.23
N PHE A 302 -3.50 1.20 11.16
CA PHE A 302 -2.96 0.94 9.83
C PHE A 302 -2.78 2.26 9.06
N ALA A 303 -1.56 2.49 8.57
CA ALA A 303 -1.16 3.69 7.86
C ALA A 303 -1.19 3.45 6.34
N VAL A 304 -2.33 3.74 5.70
CA VAL A 304 -2.63 3.35 4.32
C VAL A 304 -1.66 3.95 3.31
N ILE A 305 -1.35 5.25 3.44
CA ILE A 305 -0.58 6.01 2.45
C ILE A 305 0.79 6.47 2.97
N LYS A 306 1.32 5.83 4.03
CA LYS A 306 2.61 6.22 4.64
C LYS A 306 3.81 6.18 3.69
N ASP A 307 3.75 5.35 2.65
CA ASP A 307 4.81 5.20 1.65
C ASP A 307 4.57 6.02 0.37
N ILE A 308 3.47 6.79 0.31
CA ILE A 308 3.04 7.55 -0.85
C ILE A 308 3.45 9.02 -0.69
N ALA A 309 4.30 9.52 -1.59
CA ALA A 309 4.66 10.94 -1.64
C ALA A 309 3.45 11.80 -2.01
N LYS A 310 3.35 13.02 -1.49
CA LYS A 310 2.21 13.94 -1.71
C LYS A 310 1.85 14.13 -3.18
N THR A 311 2.83 14.27 -4.05
CA THR A 311 2.61 14.38 -5.51
C THR A 311 1.94 13.15 -6.10
N LEU A 312 2.27 11.96 -5.61
CA LEU A 312 1.61 10.72 -6.02
C LEU A 312 0.21 10.59 -5.43
N VAL A 313 -0.06 11.11 -4.24
CA VAL A 313 -1.42 11.18 -3.66
C VAL A 313 -2.39 11.87 -4.64
N TYR A 314 -2.02 13.02 -5.19
CA TYR A 314 -2.84 13.73 -6.19
C TYR A 314 -3.07 12.90 -7.46
N ARG A 315 -2.02 12.25 -7.97
CA ARG A 315 -2.11 11.39 -9.16
C ARG A 315 -3.04 10.19 -8.92
N LEU A 316 -2.98 9.58 -7.72
CA LEU A 316 -3.86 8.47 -7.35
C LEU A 316 -5.32 8.91 -7.20
N CYS A 317 -5.58 10.10 -6.66
CA CYS A 317 -6.92 10.68 -6.63
C CYS A 317 -7.47 10.92 -8.04
N ALA A 318 -6.66 11.48 -8.94
CA ALA A 318 -7.03 11.67 -10.34
C ALA A 318 -7.29 10.33 -11.05
N TYR A 319 -6.43 9.34 -10.83
CA TYR A 319 -6.62 7.98 -11.34
C TYR A 319 -7.95 7.38 -10.85
N ARG A 320 -8.23 7.47 -9.55
CA ARG A 320 -9.48 6.94 -8.98
C ARG A 320 -10.71 7.64 -9.55
N ASN A 321 -10.67 8.95 -9.72
CA ASN A 321 -11.73 9.72 -10.35
C ASN A 321 -11.92 9.40 -11.85
N GLY A 322 -10.88 8.94 -12.52
CA GLY A 322 -10.97 8.40 -13.88
C GLY A 322 -11.80 7.12 -13.99
N ILE A 323 -11.92 6.34 -12.92
CA ILE A 323 -12.79 5.15 -12.85
C ILE A 323 -14.24 5.57 -12.58
N SER A 324 -14.47 6.37 -11.55
CA SER A 324 -15.73 7.03 -11.24
C SER A 324 -15.47 8.25 -10.35
N SER A 325 -16.12 9.37 -10.63
CA SER A 325 -15.88 10.65 -9.95
C SER A 325 -16.47 10.64 -8.53
N VAL A 326 -15.68 10.20 -7.55
CA VAL A 326 -16.09 10.12 -6.14
C VAL A 326 -15.42 11.19 -5.26
N ILE A 327 -14.22 11.64 -5.64
CA ILE A 327 -13.50 12.70 -4.92
C ILE A 327 -13.89 14.04 -5.55
N PRO A 328 -14.49 14.99 -4.80
CA PRO A 328 -14.78 16.33 -5.31
C PRO A 328 -13.54 17.01 -5.91
N GLU A 329 -13.67 17.58 -7.10
CA GLU A 329 -12.54 18.17 -7.83
C GLU A 329 -11.84 19.30 -7.04
N ARG A 330 -12.62 20.03 -6.25
CA ARG A 330 -12.11 21.11 -5.40
C ARG A 330 -11.11 20.61 -4.36
N ILE A 331 -11.23 19.38 -3.86
CA ILE A 331 -10.22 18.74 -2.98
C ILE A 331 -8.87 18.60 -3.70
N LEU A 332 -8.88 18.39 -5.02
CA LEU A 332 -7.66 18.23 -5.82
C LEU A 332 -7.03 19.58 -6.22
N THR A 333 -7.82 20.63 -6.26
CA THR A 333 -7.38 21.93 -6.81
C THR A 333 -7.03 22.97 -5.77
N ARG A 334 -7.50 22.82 -4.52
CA ARG A 334 -7.15 23.75 -3.44
C ARG A 334 -5.79 23.42 -2.81
N GLY A 335 -5.14 24.46 -2.28
CA GLY A 335 -3.91 24.30 -1.49
C GLY A 335 -4.15 23.42 -0.24
N PRO A 336 -3.20 22.54 0.11
CA PRO A 336 -3.30 21.73 1.32
C PRO A 336 -3.18 22.59 2.57
N SER A 337 -3.97 22.25 3.60
CA SER A 337 -3.98 22.93 4.91
C SER A 337 -4.40 21.97 6.02
N ALA A 338 -3.72 22.04 7.15
CA ALA A 338 -4.10 21.29 8.36
C ALA A 338 -5.30 21.90 9.10
N GLU A 339 -5.68 23.15 8.82
CA GLU A 339 -6.80 23.89 9.43
C GLU A 339 -6.77 23.89 10.98
N LEU A 340 -5.58 24.05 11.57
CA LEU A 340 -5.38 24.08 13.02
C LEU A 340 -5.30 25.51 13.57
N ARG A 341 -5.14 26.50 12.69
CA ARG A 341 -5.17 27.95 12.96
C ARG A 341 -5.81 28.70 11.78
N ALA A 342 -6.11 29.98 11.98
CA ALA A 342 -6.68 30.83 10.94
C ALA A 342 -5.73 30.95 9.74
N ASP A 343 -6.30 30.88 8.53
CA ASP A 343 -5.60 31.07 7.24
C ASP A 343 -4.35 30.22 7.02
N GLN A 344 -4.24 29.09 7.68
CA GLN A 344 -3.10 28.18 7.60
C GLN A 344 -3.00 27.52 6.23
N LEU A 345 -1.78 27.48 5.68
CA LEU A 345 -1.39 26.62 4.55
C LEU A 345 -0.21 25.74 4.96
N ASP A 346 -0.15 24.52 4.43
CA ASP A 346 0.98 23.62 4.70
C ASP A 346 2.32 24.25 4.30
N GLN A 347 2.33 25.05 3.22
CA GLN A 347 3.50 25.75 2.73
C GLN A 347 4.02 26.86 3.67
N ASP A 348 3.28 27.25 4.72
CA ASP A 348 3.78 28.13 5.77
C ASP A 348 4.91 27.48 6.57
N SER A 349 4.91 26.15 6.64
CA SER A 349 5.85 25.34 7.42
C SER A 349 6.63 24.32 6.58
N LEU A 350 6.15 24.00 5.38
CA LEU A 350 6.72 22.98 4.50
C LEU A 350 7.27 23.57 3.19
N PRO A 351 8.34 22.99 2.62
CA PRO A 351 8.74 23.33 1.26
C PRO A 351 7.65 22.95 0.25
N PRO A 352 7.65 23.56 -0.96
CA PRO A 352 6.73 23.17 -2.03
C PRO A 352 6.85 21.67 -2.36
N TYR A 353 5.73 21.05 -2.63
CA TYR A 353 5.66 19.63 -3.02
C TYR A 353 6.12 19.38 -4.46
#